data_1dbfc4610978c741a4b6c897733d9be9
#
_entry.id   1dbfc4610978c741a4b6c897733d9be9
#
_cell.length_a   1.000
_cell.length_b   1.000
_cell.length_c   1.000
_cell.angle_alpha   90.00
_cell.angle_beta   90.00
_cell.angle_gamma   90.00
#
_symmetry.space_group_name_H-M   'P 1'
#
loop_
_entity.id
_entity.type
_entity.pdbx_description
1 polymer ?
#
loop_
_entity_poly.entity_id
_entity_poly.type
_entity_poly.pdbx_seq_one_letter_code
_entity_poly.pdbx_strand_id
1 'polypeptide(L)'
;AGQQKALGGAFIPLPGGAIDAKSPYTGGHCQRVPELTLMLAHAAAASHAPAFKAYQPSEDEWEALHIAAWLHDCGKVTTPEYVVDKATKLETINDRIHEIRTRFEVLKRDAWISYWQALAMGGNEEQLSVMRDTTLSALDDDFAFVARCNLGSEAMAEADLQRLNELGQRTWMRTLDDRLGVSWEENRRQSRTSAPTLPVREKLLADKPEHLLERADSELIPEDNPWGFKLDVPRYKYNRGELYNL
;
A
#
# COMPACT_ATOMS: atom_id res chain seq x y z
N ALA A 1 9.83 11.70 -46.41
CA ALA A 1 10.71 11.35 -45.27
C ALA A 1 10.67 12.42 -44.14
N GLY A 2 10.83 13.74 -44.47
CA GLY A 2 10.89 14.79 -43.44
C GLY A 2 9.60 15.00 -42.62
N GLN A 3 8.42 14.87 -43.23
CA GLN A 3 7.13 15.03 -42.53
C GLN A 3 6.83 13.86 -41.60
N GLN A 4 7.25 12.63 -41.92
CA GLN A 4 7.10 11.48 -41.07
C GLN A 4 8.02 11.54 -39.85
N LYS A 5 9.25 12.03 -39.97
CA LYS A 5 10.17 12.26 -38.85
C LYS A 5 9.63 13.36 -37.90
N ALA A 6 9.08 14.43 -38.42
CA ALA A 6 8.48 15.51 -37.61
C ALA A 6 7.23 15.05 -36.86
N LEU A 7 6.36 14.24 -37.49
CA LEU A 7 5.20 13.65 -36.80
C LEU A 7 5.62 12.65 -35.71
N GLY A 8 6.60 11.78 -35.99
CA GLY A 8 7.15 10.84 -34.99
C GLY A 8 7.69 11.56 -33.76
N GLY A 9 8.50 12.62 -33.98
CA GLY A 9 9.06 13.40 -32.86
C GLY A 9 8.01 14.11 -31.99
N ALA A 10 6.86 14.47 -32.52
CA ALA A 10 5.78 15.11 -31.77
C ALA A 10 4.92 14.11 -30.98
N PHE A 11 4.84 12.83 -31.41
CA PHE A 11 4.06 11.79 -30.72
C PHE A 11 4.81 11.09 -29.60
N ILE A 12 6.13 11.04 -29.62
CA ILE A 12 6.96 10.34 -28.64
C ILE A 12 6.82 10.89 -27.20
N PRO A 13 6.73 12.22 -26.95
CA PRO A 13 6.52 12.76 -25.62
C PRO A 13 5.14 12.47 -25.00
N LEU A 14 4.12 12.12 -25.81
CA LEU A 14 2.77 11.87 -25.32
C LEU A 14 2.67 10.69 -24.33
N PRO A 15 3.26 9.49 -24.61
CA PRO A 15 3.30 8.42 -23.64
C PRO A 15 4.03 8.79 -22.35
N GLY A 16 5.14 9.53 -22.45
CA GLY A 16 5.88 10.04 -21.30
C GLY A 16 5.03 10.96 -20.40
N GLY A 17 4.29 11.88 -21.01
CA GLY A 17 3.36 12.75 -20.30
C GLY A 17 2.20 11.97 -19.63
N ALA A 18 1.69 10.92 -20.29
CA ALA A 18 0.66 10.06 -19.70
C ALA A 18 1.18 9.25 -18.49
N ILE A 19 2.44 8.82 -18.53
CA ILE A 19 3.10 8.12 -17.43
C ILE A 19 3.30 9.08 -16.24
N ASP A 20 3.82 10.28 -16.52
CA ASP A 20 4.03 11.31 -15.50
C ASP A 20 2.71 11.78 -14.86
N ALA A 21 1.60 11.77 -15.60
CA ALA A 21 0.27 12.10 -15.09
C ALA A 21 -0.33 10.98 -14.24
N LYS A 22 0.09 9.71 -14.44
CA LYS A 22 -0.42 8.56 -13.72
C LYS A 22 0.15 8.45 -12.31
N SER A 23 1.37 8.90 -12.07
CA SER A 23 2.04 8.83 -10.77
C SER A 23 2.58 10.18 -10.34
N PRO A 24 2.24 10.68 -9.14
CA PRO A 24 2.77 11.94 -8.62
C PRO A 24 4.28 11.89 -8.34
N TYR A 25 4.87 10.69 -8.26
CA TYR A 25 6.30 10.50 -7.98
C TYR A 25 7.16 10.53 -9.25
N THR A 26 6.58 10.39 -10.43
CA THR A 26 7.30 10.39 -11.72
C THR A 26 7.35 11.76 -12.39
N GLY A 27 6.82 12.81 -11.75
CA GLY A 27 6.75 14.17 -12.32
C GLY A 27 8.07 14.64 -12.90
N GLY A 28 8.14 14.79 -14.23
CA GLY A 28 9.31 15.19 -14.98
C GLY A 28 10.43 14.12 -15.11
N HIS A 29 10.25 12.90 -14.61
CA HIS A 29 11.21 11.81 -14.80
C HIS A 29 11.36 11.46 -16.28
N CYS A 30 10.25 11.26 -16.96
CA CYS A 30 10.23 10.91 -18.39
C CYS A 30 10.85 12.01 -19.29
N GLN A 31 10.91 13.25 -18.82
CA GLN A 31 11.59 14.36 -19.54
C GLN A 31 13.10 14.36 -19.26
N ARG A 32 13.51 14.11 -18.02
CA ARG A 32 14.93 14.17 -17.63
C ARG A 32 15.75 12.98 -18.15
N VAL A 33 15.16 11.78 -18.21
CA VAL A 33 15.88 10.58 -18.62
C VAL A 33 16.43 10.67 -20.04
N PRO A 34 15.67 11.12 -21.08
CA PRO A 34 16.21 11.32 -22.41
C PRO A 34 17.39 12.29 -22.47
N GLU A 35 17.32 13.42 -21.76
CA GLU A 35 18.41 14.39 -21.70
C GLU A 35 19.68 13.78 -21.10
N LEU A 36 19.56 13.13 -19.94
CA LEU A 36 20.67 12.47 -19.27
C LEU A 36 21.27 11.34 -20.11
N THR A 37 20.42 10.55 -20.76
CA THR A 37 20.86 9.44 -21.64
C THR A 37 21.69 9.99 -22.80
N LEU A 38 21.22 11.04 -23.48
CA LEU A 38 21.96 11.66 -24.57
C LEU A 38 23.27 12.30 -24.11
N MET A 39 23.27 12.99 -22.93
CA MET A 39 24.49 13.54 -22.35
C MET A 39 25.53 12.46 -22.10
N LEU A 40 25.16 11.33 -21.51
CA LEU A 40 26.07 10.20 -21.24
C LEU A 40 26.55 9.56 -22.54
N ALA A 41 25.66 9.36 -23.51
CA ALA A 41 26.01 8.78 -24.81
C ALA A 41 26.98 9.68 -25.60
N HIS A 42 26.76 11.01 -25.64
CA HIS A 42 27.69 11.95 -26.24
C HIS A 42 29.06 11.93 -25.53
N ALA A 43 29.10 11.88 -24.22
CA ALA A 43 30.34 11.79 -23.46
C ALA A 43 31.09 10.48 -23.77
N ALA A 44 30.37 9.35 -23.92
CA ALA A 44 30.94 8.06 -24.31
C ALA A 44 31.50 8.09 -25.74
N ALA A 45 30.78 8.68 -26.71
CA ALA A 45 31.21 8.80 -28.12
C ALA A 45 32.44 9.73 -28.26
N ALA A 46 32.57 10.73 -27.41
CA ALA A 46 33.74 11.64 -27.38
C ALA A 46 34.93 11.07 -26.57
N SER A 47 34.76 9.93 -25.90
CA SER A 47 35.79 9.35 -25.03
C SER A 47 36.86 8.62 -25.83
N HIS A 48 38.12 8.83 -25.45
CA HIS A 48 39.26 8.07 -25.97
C HIS A 48 39.57 6.80 -25.17
N ALA A 49 38.78 6.48 -24.16
CA ALA A 49 38.98 5.26 -23.37
C ALA A 49 38.77 3.98 -24.23
N PRO A 50 39.57 2.93 -24.05
CA PRO A 50 39.50 1.72 -24.88
C PRO A 50 38.12 1.10 -24.94
N ALA A 51 37.33 1.18 -23.84
CA ALA A 51 35.98 0.65 -23.75
C ALA A 51 34.98 1.32 -24.71
N PHE A 52 35.19 2.58 -25.05
CA PHE A 52 34.28 3.38 -25.89
C PHE A 52 34.79 3.66 -27.29
N LYS A 53 36.02 3.18 -27.63
CA LYS A 53 36.66 3.47 -28.89
C LYS A 53 35.81 3.08 -30.13
N ALA A 54 35.03 2.01 -30.00
CA ALA A 54 34.15 1.51 -31.08
C ALA A 54 32.73 2.16 -31.04
N TYR A 55 32.43 2.98 -30.05
CA TYR A 55 31.12 3.59 -29.90
C TYR A 55 31.03 4.88 -30.74
N GLN A 56 30.59 4.72 -31.97
CA GLN A 56 30.42 5.81 -32.95
C GLN A 56 29.03 5.69 -33.58
N PRO A 57 27.97 6.12 -32.85
CA PRO A 57 26.60 5.95 -33.31
C PRO A 57 26.32 6.77 -34.59
N SER A 58 25.62 6.18 -35.54
CA SER A 58 25.03 6.84 -36.72
C SER A 58 23.87 7.75 -36.32
N GLU A 59 23.39 8.60 -37.24
CA GLU A 59 22.22 9.46 -37.00
C GLU A 59 20.98 8.65 -36.62
N ASP A 60 20.74 7.50 -37.24
CA ASP A 60 19.61 6.62 -36.93
C ASP A 60 19.73 5.97 -35.55
N GLU A 61 20.95 5.63 -35.11
CA GLU A 61 21.20 5.10 -33.76
C GLU A 61 21.02 6.17 -32.68
N TRP A 62 21.41 7.43 -32.95
CA TRP A 62 21.10 8.54 -32.05
C TRP A 62 19.59 8.76 -31.91
N GLU A 63 18.84 8.72 -33.01
CA GLU A 63 17.38 8.82 -33.01
C GLU A 63 16.76 7.65 -32.23
N ALA A 64 17.22 6.42 -32.49
CA ALA A 64 16.74 5.23 -31.79
C ALA A 64 17.00 5.30 -30.28
N LEU A 65 18.18 5.77 -29.86
CA LEU A 65 18.53 5.96 -28.45
C LEU A 65 17.62 6.99 -27.80
N HIS A 66 17.34 8.10 -28.46
CA HIS A 66 16.43 9.13 -27.97
C HIS A 66 15.03 8.57 -27.79
N ILE A 67 14.49 7.85 -28.76
CA ILE A 67 13.17 7.23 -28.71
C ILE A 67 13.12 6.18 -27.58
N ALA A 68 14.14 5.33 -27.47
CA ALA A 68 14.21 4.32 -26.40
C ALA A 68 14.22 4.96 -25.01
N ALA A 69 14.94 6.08 -24.84
CA ALA A 69 14.98 6.80 -23.58
C ALA A 69 13.62 7.38 -23.19
N TRP A 70 12.85 7.90 -24.16
CA TRP A 70 11.47 8.37 -23.94
C TRP A 70 10.51 7.23 -23.60
N LEU A 71 10.69 6.06 -24.19
CA LEU A 71 9.76 4.93 -24.08
C LEU A 71 10.18 3.91 -23.01
N HIS A 72 11.28 4.15 -22.28
CA HIS A 72 11.83 3.18 -21.32
C HIS A 72 10.81 2.72 -20.27
N ASP A 73 9.88 3.57 -19.89
CA ASP A 73 8.84 3.35 -18.89
C ASP A 73 7.43 3.14 -19.47
N CYS A 74 7.28 3.02 -20.81
CA CYS A 74 5.96 2.97 -21.46
C CYS A 74 5.06 1.82 -20.93
N GLY A 75 5.65 0.72 -20.46
CA GLY A 75 4.94 -0.39 -19.83
C GLY A 75 4.21 -0.02 -18.52
N LYS A 76 4.61 1.06 -17.85
CA LYS A 76 3.92 1.53 -16.63
C LYS A 76 2.49 2.00 -16.89
N VAL A 77 2.14 2.38 -18.13
CA VAL A 77 0.77 2.76 -18.51
C VAL A 77 -0.22 1.63 -18.24
N THR A 78 0.19 0.39 -18.49
CA THR A 78 -0.64 -0.81 -18.30
C THR A 78 -0.54 -1.40 -16.90
N THR A 79 0.41 -0.93 -16.08
CA THR A 79 0.60 -1.41 -14.71
C THR A 79 -0.38 -0.69 -13.77
N PRO A 80 -1.10 -1.39 -12.88
CA PRO A 80 -1.98 -0.75 -11.91
C PRO A 80 -1.23 0.26 -11.03
N GLU A 81 -1.88 1.39 -10.69
CA GLU A 81 -1.29 2.45 -9.87
C GLU A 81 -0.75 1.94 -8.54
N TYR A 82 -1.50 1.07 -7.84
CA TYR A 82 -1.08 0.50 -6.56
C TYR A 82 0.18 -0.38 -6.65
N VAL A 83 0.60 -0.77 -7.84
CA VAL A 83 1.87 -1.49 -8.06
C VAL A 83 2.99 -0.52 -8.37
N VAL A 84 2.71 0.53 -9.17
CA VAL A 84 3.69 1.54 -9.57
C VAL A 84 4.08 2.42 -8.39
N ASP A 85 3.11 2.84 -7.59
CA ASP A 85 3.27 3.85 -6.53
C ASP A 85 3.47 3.26 -5.14
N LYS A 86 3.65 1.94 -5.01
CA LYS A 86 3.93 1.33 -3.70
C LYS A 86 5.23 1.86 -3.11
N ALA A 87 5.19 2.31 -1.86
CA ALA A 87 6.32 2.89 -1.17
C ALA A 87 7.27 1.83 -0.56
N THR A 88 6.75 0.63 -0.26
CA THR A 88 7.54 -0.47 0.28
C THR A 88 7.35 -1.75 -0.54
N LYS A 89 8.32 -2.67 -0.48
CA LYS A 89 8.31 -3.90 -1.29
C LYS A 89 7.10 -4.80 -1.02
N LEU A 90 6.61 -4.83 0.21
CA LEU A 90 5.50 -5.69 0.64
C LEU A 90 4.15 -5.00 0.56
N GLU A 91 4.10 -3.71 0.28
CA GLU A 91 2.86 -2.96 0.18
C GLU A 91 1.99 -3.50 -0.96
N THR A 92 0.69 -3.67 -0.71
CA THR A 92 -0.35 -4.06 -1.67
C THR A 92 -0.20 -5.43 -2.36
N ILE A 93 0.70 -6.31 -1.89
CA ILE A 93 0.88 -7.65 -2.49
C ILE A 93 -0.23 -8.62 -2.05
N ASN A 94 -0.72 -8.50 -0.81
CA ASN A 94 -1.67 -9.43 -0.20
C ASN A 94 -2.93 -8.73 0.31
N ASP A 95 -4.04 -9.49 0.39
CA ASP A 95 -5.23 -9.08 1.11
C ASP A 95 -4.92 -8.98 2.61
N ARG A 96 -5.41 -7.93 3.28
CA ARG A 96 -5.19 -7.69 4.72
C ARG A 96 -5.81 -8.75 5.63
N ILE A 97 -6.73 -9.57 5.12
CA ILE A 97 -7.23 -10.75 5.84
C ILE A 97 -6.11 -11.68 6.31
N HIS A 98 -4.96 -11.69 5.63
CA HIS A 98 -3.80 -12.47 6.05
C HIS A 98 -3.20 -11.98 7.37
N GLU A 99 -3.20 -10.67 7.59
CA GLU A 99 -2.78 -10.06 8.85
C GLU A 99 -3.76 -10.39 9.97
N ILE A 100 -5.06 -10.24 9.70
CA ILE A 100 -6.13 -10.60 10.65
C ILE A 100 -6.03 -12.08 11.02
N ARG A 101 -5.86 -12.99 10.04
CA ARG A 101 -5.62 -14.41 10.29
C ARG A 101 -4.44 -14.64 11.24
N THR A 102 -3.34 -13.93 11.04
CA THR A 102 -2.16 -14.05 11.91
C THR A 102 -2.48 -13.63 13.35
N ARG A 103 -3.30 -12.60 13.56
CA ARG A 103 -3.76 -12.18 14.90
C ARG A 103 -4.63 -13.26 15.57
N PHE A 104 -5.52 -13.91 14.82
CA PHE A 104 -6.28 -15.07 15.33
C PHE A 104 -5.35 -16.24 15.73
N GLU A 105 -4.32 -16.49 14.92
CA GLU A 105 -3.31 -17.50 15.26
C GLU A 105 -2.53 -17.14 16.55
N VAL A 106 -2.27 -15.86 16.81
CA VAL A 106 -1.69 -15.40 18.08
C VAL A 106 -2.65 -15.72 19.25
N LEU A 107 -3.93 -15.37 19.13
CA LEU A 107 -4.93 -15.67 20.16
C LEU A 107 -5.07 -17.17 20.42
N LYS A 108 -4.97 -18.02 19.40
CA LYS A 108 -4.97 -19.48 19.57
C LYS A 108 -3.73 -19.95 20.35
N ARG A 109 -2.57 -19.36 20.12
CA ARG A 109 -1.34 -19.64 20.89
C ARG A 109 -1.44 -19.14 22.32
N ASP A 110 -2.07 -18.00 22.56
CA ASP A 110 -2.33 -17.48 23.90
C ASP A 110 -3.26 -18.42 24.69
N ALA A 111 -4.25 -19.04 24.04
CA ALA A 111 -5.09 -20.07 24.66
C ALA A 111 -4.28 -21.29 25.10
N TRP A 112 -3.33 -21.75 24.28
CA TRP A 112 -2.39 -22.83 24.64
C TRP A 112 -1.46 -22.41 25.77
N ILE A 113 -0.92 -21.20 25.77
CA ILE A 113 -0.06 -20.69 26.84
C ILE A 113 -0.85 -20.66 28.16
N SER A 114 -2.08 -20.14 28.12
CA SER A 114 -2.96 -20.10 29.30
C SER A 114 -3.24 -21.51 29.87
N TYR A 115 -3.49 -22.48 28.98
CA TYR A 115 -3.67 -23.87 29.35
C TYR A 115 -2.44 -24.42 30.08
N TRP A 116 -1.24 -24.28 29.51
CA TRP A 116 0.00 -24.81 30.11
C TRP A 116 0.35 -24.11 31.41
N GLN A 117 0.12 -22.82 31.52
CA GLN A 117 0.33 -22.07 32.76
C GLN A 117 -0.61 -22.55 33.88
N ALA A 118 -1.89 -22.69 33.56
CA ALA A 118 -2.87 -23.18 34.55
C ALA A 118 -2.58 -24.63 34.99
N LEU A 119 -2.15 -25.48 34.05
CA LEU A 119 -1.76 -26.87 34.38
C LEU A 119 -0.52 -26.90 35.29
N ALA A 120 0.49 -26.07 35.02
CA ALA A 120 1.69 -25.93 35.84
C ALA A 120 1.39 -25.42 37.26
N MET A 121 0.29 -24.68 37.44
CA MET A 121 -0.22 -24.23 38.74
C MET A 121 -1.08 -25.28 39.47
N GLY A 122 -1.17 -26.52 38.94
CA GLY A 122 -1.93 -27.61 39.54
C GLY A 122 -3.41 -27.66 39.18
N GLY A 123 -3.81 -26.99 38.11
CA GLY A 123 -5.18 -27.04 37.59
C GLY A 123 -5.57 -28.44 37.09
N ASN A 124 -6.87 -28.72 37.05
CA ASN A 124 -7.40 -29.98 36.56
C ASN A 124 -7.26 -30.09 35.03
N GLU A 125 -6.48 -31.08 34.56
CA GLU A 125 -6.15 -31.27 33.16
C GLU A 125 -7.38 -31.43 32.24
N GLU A 126 -8.36 -32.23 32.69
CA GLU A 126 -9.57 -32.52 31.92
C GLU A 126 -10.39 -31.24 31.71
N GLN A 127 -10.61 -30.45 32.77
CA GLN A 127 -11.34 -29.20 32.70
C GLN A 127 -10.60 -28.17 31.86
N LEU A 128 -9.28 -28.05 32.03
CA LEU A 128 -8.45 -27.12 31.26
C LEU A 128 -8.40 -27.48 29.79
N SER A 129 -8.38 -28.76 29.42
CA SER A 129 -8.43 -29.24 28.06
C SER A 129 -9.76 -28.87 27.39
N VAL A 130 -10.88 -29.07 28.06
CA VAL A 130 -12.21 -28.69 27.56
C VAL A 130 -12.28 -27.17 27.36
N MET A 131 -11.80 -26.35 28.28
CA MET A 131 -11.77 -24.90 28.16
C MET A 131 -10.93 -24.44 26.96
N ARG A 132 -9.73 -24.99 26.80
CA ARG A 132 -8.84 -24.74 25.68
C ARG A 132 -9.52 -25.05 24.35
N ASP A 133 -10.06 -26.27 24.20
CA ASP A 133 -10.64 -26.76 22.97
C ASP A 133 -11.90 -25.95 22.60
N THR A 134 -12.71 -25.57 23.57
CA THR A 134 -13.84 -24.66 23.40
C THR A 134 -13.38 -23.29 22.88
N THR A 135 -12.30 -22.76 23.49
CA THR A 135 -11.75 -21.45 23.07
C THR A 135 -11.18 -21.51 21.64
N LEU A 136 -10.45 -22.58 21.31
CA LEU A 136 -9.88 -22.76 19.96
C LEU A 136 -10.99 -22.88 18.91
N SER A 137 -12.04 -23.65 19.18
CA SER A 137 -13.19 -23.80 18.28
C SER A 137 -13.93 -22.48 18.07
N ALA A 138 -14.14 -21.72 19.14
CA ALA A 138 -14.76 -20.39 19.04
C ALA A 138 -13.93 -19.42 18.21
N LEU A 139 -12.58 -19.43 18.33
CA LEU A 139 -11.70 -18.60 17.52
C LEU A 139 -11.72 -19.01 16.03
N ASP A 140 -11.84 -20.30 15.74
CA ASP A 140 -11.96 -20.78 14.36
C ASP A 140 -13.29 -20.32 13.73
N ASP A 141 -14.40 -20.41 14.46
CA ASP A 141 -15.72 -19.93 14.02
C ASP A 141 -15.74 -18.41 13.83
N ASP A 142 -15.11 -17.68 14.73
CA ASP A 142 -15.01 -16.22 14.66
C ASP A 142 -14.16 -15.78 13.46
N PHE A 143 -13.03 -16.44 13.19
CA PHE A 143 -12.24 -16.16 12.00
C PHE A 143 -13.00 -16.50 10.72
N ALA A 144 -13.70 -17.64 10.68
CA ALA A 144 -14.52 -18.01 9.54
C ALA A 144 -15.63 -16.97 9.26
N PHE A 145 -16.20 -16.39 10.32
CA PHE A 145 -17.17 -15.30 10.20
C PHE A 145 -16.54 -14.05 9.60
N VAL A 146 -15.40 -13.57 10.15
CA VAL A 146 -14.66 -12.39 9.62
C VAL A 146 -14.27 -12.60 8.17
N ALA A 147 -13.80 -13.81 7.81
CA ALA A 147 -13.43 -14.14 6.43
C ALA A 147 -14.65 -14.07 5.47
N ARG A 148 -15.85 -14.46 5.91
CA ARG A 148 -17.07 -14.28 5.12
C ARG A 148 -17.42 -12.80 4.95
N CYS A 149 -17.30 -11.98 6.00
CA CYS A 149 -17.50 -10.53 5.90
C CYS A 149 -16.56 -9.90 4.87
N ASN A 150 -15.29 -10.32 4.83
CA ASN A 150 -14.31 -9.82 3.87
C ASN A 150 -14.63 -10.15 2.40
N LEU A 151 -15.42 -11.19 2.13
CA LEU A 151 -15.86 -11.51 0.76
C LEU A 151 -16.97 -10.59 0.24
N GLY A 152 -17.58 -9.83 1.13
CA GLY A 152 -18.51 -8.76 0.81
C GLY A 152 -19.94 -9.23 0.49
N SER A 153 -20.90 -8.42 0.93
CA SER A 153 -22.24 -8.31 0.39
C SER A 153 -22.66 -6.84 0.51
N GLU A 154 -23.54 -6.37 -0.37
CA GLU A 154 -24.00 -4.96 -0.35
C GLU A 154 -24.75 -4.58 0.93
N ALA A 155 -25.19 -5.55 1.72
CA ALA A 155 -25.87 -5.33 2.99
C ALA A 155 -25.51 -6.43 4.00
N MET A 156 -25.22 -6.02 5.24
CA MET A 156 -24.95 -6.88 6.37
C MET A 156 -26.17 -6.88 7.31
N ALA A 157 -26.57 -8.05 7.83
CA ALA A 157 -27.61 -8.13 8.84
C ALA A 157 -27.16 -7.48 10.15
N GLU A 158 -28.11 -6.87 10.89
CA GLU A 158 -27.82 -6.18 12.16
C GLU A 158 -27.12 -7.08 13.19
N ALA A 159 -27.52 -8.36 13.25
CA ALA A 159 -26.87 -9.33 14.14
C ALA A 159 -25.42 -9.61 13.78
N ASP A 160 -25.09 -9.63 12.47
CA ASP A 160 -23.72 -9.82 11.98
C ASP A 160 -22.87 -8.57 12.25
N LEU A 161 -23.44 -7.38 12.08
CA LEU A 161 -22.80 -6.10 12.43
C LEU A 161 -22.47 -6.04 13.93
N GLN A 162 -23.43 -6.44 14.78
CA GLN A 162 -23.19 -6.51 16.21
C GLN A 162 -22.06 -7.49 16.55
N ARG A 163 -22.10 -8.70 15.99
CA ARG A 163 -21.04 -9.72 16.19
C ARG A 163 -19.67 -9.19 15.74
N LEU A 164 -19.62 -8.52 14.58
CA LEU A 164 -18.38 -7.95 14.06
C LEU A 164 -17.81 -6.88 15.01
N ASN A 165 -18.67 -6.01 15.54
CA ASN A 165 -18.28 -5.01 16.52
C ASN A 165 -17.75 -5.62 17.82
N GLU A 166 -18.38 -6.68 18.33
CA GLU A 166 -17.92 -7.41 19.53
C GLU A 166 -16.54 -8.05 19.28
N LEU A 167 -16.34 -8.69 18.13
CA LEU A 167 -15.05 -9.24 17.72
C LEU A 167 -13.99 -8.16 17.58
N GLY A 168 -14.34 -7.02 17.04
CA GLY A 168 -13.45 -5.86 16.91
C GLY A 168 -12.94 -5.32 18.25
N GLN A 169 -13.68 -5.54 19.37
CA GLN A 169 -13.23 -5.14 20.71
C GLN A 169 -12.27 -6.15 21.36
N ARG A 170 -12.17 -7.38 20.86
CA ARG A 170 -11.15 -8.33 21.38
C ARG A 170 -9.76 -7.76 21.19
N THR A 171 -8.84 -8.13 22.06
CA THR A 171 -7.48 -7.61 22.04
C THR A 171 -6.47 -8.74 21.94
N TRP A 172 -5.36 -8.43 21.32
CA TRP A 172 -4.17 -9.27 21.27
C TRP A 172 -2.96 -8.44 21.73
N MET A 173 -1.87 -9.12 22.12
CA MET A 173 -0.68 -8.47 22.64
C MET A 173 0.36 -8.28 21.54
N ARG A 174 0.76 -7.03 21.29
CA ARG A 174 1.85 -6.68 20.39
C ARG A 174 3.09 -6.24 21.18
N THR A 175 4.23 -6.78 20.81
CA THR A 175 5.54 -6.49 21.46
C THR A 175 6.52 -5.79 20.50
N LEU A 176 6.26 -5.80 19.19
CA LEU A 176 7.08 -5.14 18.19
C LEU A 176 6.51 -3.75 17.85
N ASP A 177 7.39 -2.82 17.55
CA ASP A 177 7.01 -1.48 17.11
C ASP A 177 6.42 -1.54 15.68
N ASP A 178 5.19 -1.05 15.50
CA ASP A 178 4.47 -1.00 14.22
C ASP A 178 4.92 0.15 13.31
N ARG A 179 5.84 0.99 13.79
CA ARG A 179 6.43 2.10 13.00
C ARG A 179 7.72 1.71 12.28
N LEU A 180 8.25 0.52 12.58
CA LEU A 180 9.46 0.03 11.92
C LEU A 180 9.15 -0.58 10.56
N GLY A 181 9.86 -0.14 9.53
CA GLY A 181 9.77 -0.71 8.18
C GLY A 181 8.57 -0.24 7.35
N VAL A 182 7.80 0.72 7.83
CA VAL A 182 6.69 1.34 7.11
C VAL A 182 7.16 2.45 6.17
N SER A 183 6.32 2.83 5.21
CA SER A 183 6.59 3.95 4.32
C SER A 183 6.66 5.29 5.06
N TRP A 184 7.28 6.28 4.43
CA TRP A 184 7.32 7.65 4.97
C TRP A 184 5.91 8.24 5.17
N GLU A 185 5.01 8.02 4.22
CA GLU A 185 3.63 8.47 4.28
C GLU A 185 2.86 7.82 5.44
N GLU A 186 3.05 6.52 5.64
CA GLU A 186 2.43 5.81 6.74
C GLU A 186 2.98 6.28 8.09
N ASN A 187 4.30 6.42 8.21
CA ASN A 187 4.93 6.95 9.41
C ASN A 187 4.43 8.37 9.74
N ARG A 188 4.26 9.23 8.73
CA ARG A 188 3.66 10.56 8.89
C ARG A 188 2.21 10.48 9.41
N ARG A 189 1.41 9.53 8.94
CA ARG A 189 0.05 9.33 9.47
C ARG A 189 0.07 8.81 10.90
N GLN A 190 0.92 7.84 11.21
CA GLN A 190 1.10 7.30 12.56
C GLN A 190 1.59 8.34 13.57
N SER A 191 2.33 9.36 13.11
CA SER A 191 2.80 10.46 13.97
C SER A 191 1.68 11.41 14.46
N ARG A 192 0.44 11.24 13.97
CA ARG A 192 -0.74 11.94 14.50
C ARG A 192 -1.07 11.53 15.93
N THR A 193 -0.64 10.36 16.34
CA THR A 193 -0.79 9.82 17.70
C THR A 193 0.57 9.52 18.31
N SER A 194 0.67 9.60 19.64
CA SER A 194 1.87 9.17 20.34
C SER A 194 2.10 7.69 20.18
N ALA A 195 3.36 7.26 20.05
CA ALA A 195 3.70 5.84 20.03
C ALA A 195 3.26 5.17 21.34
N PRO A 196 2.56 4.04 21.29
CA PRO A 196 2.20 3.32 22.51
C PRO A 196 3.44 2.70 23.16
N THR A 197 3.43 2.59 24.48
CA THR A 197 4.46 1.86 25.20
C THR A 197 4.28 0.35 24.98
N LEU A 198 5.36 -0.31 24.61
CA LEU A 198 5.38 -1.78 24.40
C LEU A 198 5.63 -2.54 25.72
N PRO A 199 5.02 -3.70 25.94
CA PRO A 199 3.99 -4.33 25.11
C PRO A 199 2.64 -3.60 25.17
N VAL A 200 1.90 -3.62 24.07
CA VAL A 200 0.60 -2.93 23.97
C VAL A 200 -0.52 -3.92 23.62
N ARG A 201 -1.71 -3.71 24.23
CA ARG A 201 -2.93 -4.42 23.84
C ARG A 201 -3.58 -3.70 22.66
N GLU A 202 -3.65 -4.38 21.55
CA GLU A 202 -4.30 -3.88 20.33
C GLU A 202 -5.63 -4.55 20.09
N LYS A 203 -6.58 -3.83 19.50
CA LYS A 203 -7.84 -4.42 19.04
C LYS A 203 -7.59 -5.41 17.92
N LEU A 204 -8.38 -6.50 17.90
CA LEU A 204 -8.30 -7.53 16.87
C LEU A 204 -8.63 -6.98 15.48
N LEU A 205 -9.70 -6.15 15.40
CA LEU A 205 -10.06 -5.36 14.23
C LEU A 205 -10.07 -3.90 14.67
N ALA A 206 -9.26 -3.07 14.03
CA ALA A 206 -9.05 -1.70 14.49
C ALA A 206 -9.32 -0.66 13.42
N ASP A 207 -10.03 0.38 13.83
CA ASP A 207 -10.11 1.66 13.12
C ASP A 207 -9.24 2.66 13.87
N LYS A 208 -8.07 2.95 13.31
CA LYS A 208 -7.09 3.85 13.91
C LYS A 208 -7.09 5.20 13.18
N PRO A 209 -6.71 6.32 13.81
CA PRO A 209 -6.60 7.62 13.15
C PRO A 209 -5.69 7.62 11.92
N GLU A 210 -4.62 6.83 11.94
CA GLU A 210 -3.70 6.66 10.83
C GLU A 210 -4.29 5.92 9.63
N HIS A 211 -5.42 5.23 9.79
CA HIS A 211 -6.16 4.60 8.70
C HIS A 211 -6.94 5.60 7.84
N LEU A 212 -7.12 6.83 8.32
CA LEU A 212 -7.77 7.90 7.56
C LEU A 212 -6.75 8.60 6.65
N LEU A 213 -7.01 8.54 5.34
CA LEU A 213 -6.22 9.25 4.34
C LEU A 213 -6.90 10.58 4.04
N GLU A 214 -6.22 11.67 4.34
CA GLU A 214 -6.72 13.02 4.09
C GLU A 214 -6.54 13.42 2.63
N ARG A 215 -7.45 14.28 2.15
CA ARG A 215 -7.28 14.99 0.88
C ARG A 215 -6.20 16.05 1.05
N ALA A 216 -5.41 16.28 0.02
CA ALA A 216 -4.58 17.47 -0.03
C ALA A 216 -5.46 18.72 -0.16
N ASP A 217 -4.98 19.86 0.34
CA ASP A 217 -5.73 21.13 0.23
C ASP A 217 -6.04 21.49 -1.24
N SER A 218 -5.18 21.08 -2.16
CA SER A 218 -5.38 21.24 -3.62
C SER A 218 -6.52 20.37 -4.19
N GLU A 219 -6.97 19.33 -3.47
CA GLU A 219 -8.10 18.47 -3.85
C GLU A 219 -9.43 18.97 -3.26
N LEU A 220 -9.37 19.98 -2.39
CA LEU A 220 -10.55 20.65 -1.82
C LEU A 220 -10.96 21.81 -2.71
N ILE A 221 -12.27 22.04 -2.81
CA ILE A 221 -12.78 23.21 -3.53
C ILE A 221 -12.67 24.42 -2.61
N PRO A 222 -11.92 25.48 -2.96
CA PRO A 222 -11.83 26.69 -2.16
C PRO A 222 -13.21 27.32 -1.96
N GLU A 223 -13.45 27.92 -0.80
CA GLU A 223 -14.72 28.61 -0.50
C GLU A 223 -14.99 29.79 -1.47
N ASP A 224 -13.92 30.42 -1.97
CA ASP A 224 -13.93 31.55 -2.88
C ASP A 224 -13.78 31.14 -4.36
N ASN A 225 -14.05 29.85 -4.70
CA ASN A 225 -13.91 29.41 -6.09
C ASN A 225 -14.78 30.23 -7.07
N PRO A 226 -14.25 30.58 -8.25
CA PRO A 226 -14.90 31.52 -9.18
C PRO A 226 -16.22 30.99 -9.77
N TRP A 227 -16.49 29.68 -9.66
CA TRP A 227 -17.69 29.04 -10.20
C TRP A 227 -18.79 28.88 -9.16
N GLY A 228 -18.54 29.28 -7.91
CA GLY A 228 -19.53 29.19 -6.82
C GLY A 228 -19.93 27.75 -6.44
N PHE A 229 -19.15 26.76 -6.79
CA PHE A 229 -19.41 25.37 -6.41
C PHE A 229 -19.30 25.21 -4.89
N LYS A 230 -20.37 24.69 -4.28
CA LYS A 230 -20.41 24.26 -2.89
C LYS A 230 -20.57 22.75 -2.89
N LEU A 231 -19.48 22.02 -3.05
CA LEU A 231 -19.47 20.58 -2.83
C LEU A 231 -18.98 20.32 -1.41
N ASP A 232 -19.83 19.70 -0.61
CA ASP A 232 -19.45 19.16 0.69
C ASP A 232 -18.58 17.92 0.45
N VAL A 233 -17.29 18.16 0.14
CA VAL A 233 -16.34 17.10 -0.11
C VAL A 233 -15.74 16.68 1.23
N PRO A 234 -15.89 15.42 1.66
CA PRO A 234 -15.30 14.94 2.89
C PRO A 234 -13.79 15.21 2.92
N ARG A 235 -13.28 15.74 4.04
CA ARG A 235 -11.85 15.98 4.25
C ARG A 235 -11.02 14.71 4.04
N TYR A 236 -11.59 13.55 4.38
CA TYR A 236 -10.94 12.27 4.21
C TYR A 236 -11.26 11.66 2.85
N LYS A 237 -10.22 11.25 2.12
CA LYS A 237 -10.33 10.61 0.80
C LYS A 237 -10.69 9.14 0.92
N TYR A 238 -10.07 8.44 1.87
CA TYR A 238 -10.28 7.01 2.14
C TYR A 238 -10.21 6.73 3.63
N ASN A 239 -11.02 5.77 4.07
CA ASN A 239 -10.88 5.12 5.36
C ASN A 239 -10.41 3.69 5.13
N ARG A 240 -9.23 3.36 5.64
CA ARG A 240 -8.62 2.01 5.59
C ARG A 240 -8.79 1.25 6.90
N GLY A 241 -9.67 1.68 7.78
CA GLY A 241 -10.01 0.98 9.00
C GLY A 241 -10.48 -0.44 8.70
N GLU A 242 -10.12 -1.39 9.56
CA GLU A 242 -10.45 -2.79 9.33
C GLU A 242 -11.92 -3.07 9.62
N LEU A 243 -12.39 -2.59 10.77
CA LEU A 243 -13.79 -2.74 11.17
C LEU A 243 -14.73 -1.94 10.25
N TYR A 244 -14.30 -0.76 9.80
CA TYR A 244 -15.04 0.08 8.88
C TYR A 244 -15.28 -0.57 7.51
N ASN A 245 -14.32 -1.37 7.02
CA ASN A 245 -14.37 -1.97 5.68
C ASN A 245 -14.94 -3.38 5.65
N LEU A 246 -15.11 -4.02 6.79
CA LEU A 246 -15.75 -5.33 6.89
C LEU A 246 -17.26 -5.22 7.04
#